data_7f2eec89bfb42339a705c1e4eafdc51a
#
_entry.id   7f2eec89bfb42339a705c1e4eafdc51a
#
_cell.length_a   1.000
_cell.length_b   1.000
_cell.length_c   1.000
_cell.angle_alpha   90.00
_cell.angle_beta   90.00
_cell.angle_gamma   90.00
#
_symmetry.space_group_name_H-M   'P 1'
#
loop_
_entity.id
_entity.type
_entity.pdbx_description
1 polymer ?
#
loop_
_entity_poly.entity_id
_entity_poly.type
_entity_poly.pdbx_seq_one_letter_code
_entity_poly.pdbx_strand_id
1 'polypeptide(L)'
;LEPGGVLTGQRNQLIVRTSPRNLDEIRRALQALDRPARRLVISVRFDEAGSDARSAFSASGVVSTQGAAARLQAQDERSRAAERVDQRVQVLEGGRAMIATGQTRPVQHTEILGNPGTQVRRQTVIVQDIATGYEVVPRLSGNTVFLEIAPQRQAPGTIPGSVQGTSAATTASGRLGEWFELAGIAESRSRDERGLLAGSSARSSESRRIWVRVDEVRP
;
A
#
# COMPACT_ATOMS: atom_id res chain seq x y z
N LEU A 1 -36.52 -6.17 -27.89
CA LEU A 1 -37.13 -7.21 -28.75
C LEU A 1 -38.58 -6.85 -29.01
N GLU A 2 -39.05 -7.09 -30.24
CA GLU A 2 -40.45 -6.99 -30.57
C GLU A 2 -41.29 -8.03 -29.80
N PRO A 3 -42.62 -7.78 -29.60
CA PRO A 3 -43.51 -8.77 -29.02
C PRO A 3 -43.45 -10.09 -29.78
N GLY A 4 -43.14 -11.21 -29.13
CA GLY A 4 -42.96 -12.53 -29.73
C GLY A 4 -41.53 -12.88 -30.15
N GLY A 5 -40.56 -11.97 -30.01
CA GLY A 5 -39.15 -12.26 -30.21
C GLY A 5 -38.53 -13.05 -29.02
N VAL A 6 -37.69 -14.03 -29.32
CA VAL A 6 -36.96 -14.82 -28.33
C VAL A 6 -35.47 -14.59 -28.48
N LEU A 7 -34.79 -14.31 -27.37
CA LEU A 7 -33.33 -14.19 -27.29
C LEU A 7 -32.82 -15.18 -26.22
N THR A 8 -31.96 -16.10 -26.62
CA THR A 8 -31.34 -17.07 -25.73
C THR A 8 -29.83 -17.07 -25.95
N GLY A 9 -29.07 -16.96 -24.88
CA GLY A 9 -27.61 -17.09 -24.90
C GLY A 9 -27.19 -18.49 -24.46
N GLN A 10 -26.36 -19.17 -25.23
CA GLN A 10 -25.74 -20.43 -24.83
C GLN A 10 -24.26 -20.41 -25.13
N ARG A 11 -23.44 -20.53 -24.08
CA ARG A 11 -21.98 -20.43 -24.15
C ARG A 11 -21.53 -19.10 -24.77
N ASN A 12 -20.98 -19.12 -25.98
CA ASN A 12 -20.55 -17.91 -26.71
C ASN A 12 -21.41 -17.60 -27.94
N GLN A 13 -22.65 -18.08 -27.96
CA GLN A 13 -23.57 -17.91 -29.08
C GLN A 13 -24.88 -17.28 -28.61
N LEU A 14 -25.40 -16.34 -29.41
CA LEU A 14 -26.71 -15.76 -29.25
C LEU A 14 -27.66 -16.38 -30.29
N ILE A 15 -28.73 -17.00 -29.81
CA ILE A 15 -29.81 -17.52 -30.64
C ILE A 15 -30.94 -16.51 -30.59
N VAL A 16 -31.22 -15.90 -31.72
CA VAL A 16 -32.24 -14.85 -31.85
C VAL A 16 -33.33 -15.32 -32.82
N ARG A 17 -34.56 -15.30 -32.34
CA ARG A 17 -35.76 -15.49 -33.17
C ARG A 17 -36.57 -14.21 -33.14
N THR A 18 -36.63 -13.50 -34.28
CA THR A 18 -37.33 -12.20 -34.40
C THR A 18 -37.61 -11.88 -35.88
N SER A 19 -38.26 -10.74 -36.15
CA SER A 19 -38.46 -10.28 -37.53
C SER A 19 -37.12 -9.89 -38.19
N PRO A 20 -37.01 -9.95 -39.53
CA PRO A 20 -35.79 -9.58 -40.25
C PRO A 20 -35.32 -8.15 -39.93
N ARG A 21 -36.25 -7.21 -39.83
CA ARG A 21 -35.94 -5.80 -39.51
C ARG A 21 -35.31 -5.64 -38.12
N ASN A 22 -35.91 -6.29 -37.11
CA ASN A 22 -35.39 -6.23 -35.74
C ASN A 22 -34.06 -6.99 -35.62
N LEU A 23 -33.83 -8.05 -36.39
CA LEU A 23 -32.57 -8.76 -36.46
C LEU A 23 -31.42 -7.85 -36.94
N ASP A 24 -31.67 -7.01 -37.95
CA ASP A 24 -30.69 -6.06 -38.47
C ASP A 24 -30.41 -4.92 -37.48
N GLU A 25 -31.39 -4.51 -36.71
CA GLU A 25 -31.18 -3.55 -35.60
C GLU A 25 -30.34 -4.16 -34.49
N ILE A 26 -30.62 -5.40 -34.09
CA ILE A 26 -29.84 -6.14 -33.09
C ILE A 26 -28.40 -6.34 -33.57
N ARG A 27 -28.18 -6.70 -34.84
CA ARG A 27 -26.83 -6.84 -35.41
C ARG A 27 -26.04 -5.54 -35.35
N ARG A 28 -26.64 -4.42 -35.75
CA ARG A 28 -26.03 -3.10 -35.69
C ARG A 28 -25.68 -2.69 -34.24
N ALA A 29 -26.58 -2.95 -33.30
CA ALA A 29 -26.34 -2.69 -31.89
C ALA A 29 -25.22 -3.55 -31.35
N LEU A 30 -25.17 -4.85 -31.66
CA LEU A 30 -24.10 -5.75 -31.26
C LEU A 30 -22.75 -5.33 -31.83
N GLN A 31 -22.67 -4.97 -33.11
CA GLN A 31 -21.44 -4.47 -33.74
C GLN A 31 -20.89 -3.18 -33.07
N ALA A 32 -21.79 -2.33 -32.55
CA ALA A 32 -21.42 -1.12 -31.85
C ALA A 32 -20.94 -1.40 -30.41
N LEU A 33 -21.49 -2.45 -29.76
CA LEU A 33 -21.23 -2.80 -28.37
C LEU A 33 -20.09 -3.85 -28.21
N ASP A 34 -20.02 -4.79 -29.16
CA ASP A 34 -19.01 -5.89 -29.12
C ASP A 34 -17.66 -5.37 -29.60
N ARG A 35 -16.94 -4.78 -28.67
CA ARG A 35 -15.54 -4.36 -28.86
C ARG A 35 -14.63 -5.33 -28.14
N PRO A 36 -13.49 -5.72 -28.75
CA PRO A 36 -12.53 -6.57 -28.08
C PRO A 36 -12.02 -5.88 -26.80
N ALA A 37 -11.96 -6.65 -25.71
CA ALA A 37 -11.43 -6.17 -24.44
C ALA A 37 -9.98 -5.70 -24.60
N ARG A 38 -9.71 -4.47 -24.19
CA ARG A 38 -8.35 -3.89 -24.25
C ARG A 38 -7.43 -4.55 -23.24
N ARG A 39 -6.17 -4.71 -23.59
CA ARG A 39 -5.12 -5.15 -22.67
C ARG A 39 -4.55 -3.95 -21.94
N LEU A 40 -4.51 -4.02 -20.64
CA LEU A 40 -4.04 -2.95 -19.76
C LEU A 40 -2.89 -3.43 -18.91
N VAL A 41 -1.91 -2.57 -18.68
CA VAL A 41 -0.86 -2.74 -17.68
C VAL A 41 -1.15 -1.77 -16.55
N ILE A 42 -1.31 -2.32 -15.36
CA ILE A 42 -1.54 -1.55 -14.15
C ILE A 42 -0.25 -1.54 -13.34
N SER A 43 0.25 -0.34 -13.08
CA SER A 43 1.43 -0.09 -12.29
C SER A 43 1.02 0.57 -10.97
N VAL A 44 1.39 -0.03 -9.85
CA VAL A 44 1.19 0.52 -8.51
C VAL A 44 2.55 0.84 -7.91
N ARG A 45 2.66 2.02 -7.34
CA ARG A 45 3.85 2.52 -6.66
C ARG A 45 3.51 2.84 -5.22
N PHE A 46 4.30 2.29 -4.32
CA PHE A 46 4.31 2.63 -2.91
C PHE A 46 5.51 3.52 -2.65
N ASP A 47 5.26 4.77 -2.31
CA ASP A 47 6.30 5.73 -1.90
C ASP A 47 6.22 5.90 -0.38
N GLU A 48 7.32 5.66 0.30
CA GLU A 48 7.46 5.88 1.73
C GLU A 48 8.66 6.79 1.97
N ALA A 49 8.43 7.86 2.71
CA ALA A 49 9.47 8.79 3.10
C ALA A 49 9.36 9.10 4.59
N GLY A 50 10.48 8.97 5.28
CA GLY A 50 10.59 9.28 6.70
C GLY A 50 11.77 10.22 6.99
N SER A 51 11.59 11.11 7.95
CA SER A 51 12.68 11.91 8.49
C SER A 51 12.60 11.93 10.01
N ASP A 52 13.72 11.63 10.66
CA ASP A 52 13.88 11.72 12.10
C ASP A 52 14.92 12.80 12.42
N ALA A 53 14.59 13.68 13.36
CA ALA A 53 15.50 14.65 13.92
C ALA A 53 15.46 14.53 15.45
N ARG A 54 16.62 14.33 16.05
CA ARG A 54 16.78 14.29 17.50
C ARG A 54 17.84 15.28 17.90
N SER A 55 17.54 16.10 18.91
CA SER A 55 18.53 16.93 19.57
C SER A 55 18.46 16.69 21.07
N ALA A 56 19.61 16.50 21.68
CA ALA A 56 19.75 16.34 23.11
C ALA A 56 20.80 17.32 23.65
N PHE A 57 20.48 17.93 24.79
CA PHE A 57 21.34 18.79 25.52
C PHE A 57 21.48 18.26 26.96
N SER A 58 22.70 18.08 27.45
CA SER A 58 22.95 17.74 28.84
C SER A 58 24.06 18.61 29.40
N ALA A 59 23.83 19.11 30.59
CA ALA A 59 24.85 19.82 31.37
C ALA A 59 25.19 19.01 32.61
N SER A 60 26.42 18.64 32.80
CA SER A 60 26.94 18.01 34.04
C SER A 60 28.00 18.89 34.66
N GLY A 61 27.83 19.20 35.93
CA GLY A 61 28.80 19.93 36.71
C GLY A 61 29.33 19.07 37.86
N VAL A 62 30.66 19.02 38.00
CA VAL A 62 31.32 18.40 39.15
C VAL A 62 31.96 19.53 39.97
N VAL A 63 31.54 19.67 41.20
CA VAL A 63 32.15 20.60 42.16
C VAL A 63 33.11 19.78 43.03
N SER A 64 34.39 20.02 42.93
CA SER A 64 35.40 19.43 43.79
C SER A 64 36.13 20.54 44.56
N THR A 65 36.85 20.19 45.63
CA THR A 65 37.65 21.11 46.44
C THR A 65 38.80 21.78 45.67
N GLN A 66 39.01 21.41 44.41
CA GLN A 66 40.06 21.97 43.53
C GLN A 66 39.50 22.81 42.37
N GLY A 67 38.19 23.00 42.27
CA GLY A 67 37.56 23.81 41.21
C GLY A 67 36.27 23.20 40.70
N ALA A 68 35.45 24.04 40.06
CA ALA A 68 34.20 23.64 39.40
C ALA A 68 34.48 23.42 37.92
N ALA A 69 34.13 22.25 37.38
CA ALA A 69 34.18 21.96 35.94
C ALA A 69 32.77 21.66 35.46
N ALA A 70 32.28 22.41 34.47
CA ALA A 70 31.02 22.16 33.79
C ALA A 70 31.28 21.57 32.40
N ARG A 71 30.63 20.48 32.05
CA ARG A 71 30.66 19.89 30.71
C ARG A 71 29.28 20.07 30.07
N LEU A 72 29.28 20.69 28.92
CA LEU A 72 28.14 20.85 28.05
C LEU A 72 28.27 19.85 26.90
N GLN A 73 27.27 19.00 26.73
CA GLN A 73 27.23 18.06 25.62
C GLN A 73 25.97 18.31 24.86
N ALA A 74 26.11 18.60 23.56
CA ALA A 74 25.02 18.75 22.63
C ALA A 74 25.17 17.69 21.53
N GLN A 75 24.10 17.00 21.22
CA GLN A 75 24.06 16.01 20.17
C GLN A 75 22.89 16.32 19.25
N ASP A 76 23.17 16.39 17.97
CA ASP A 76 22.16 16.59 16.90
C ASP A 76 22.29 15.43 15.91
N GLU A 77 21.23 14.67 15.76
CA GLU A 77 21.17 13.52 14.86
C GLU A 77 19.98 13.67 13.92
N ARG A 78 20.24 13.55 12.61
CA ARG A 78 19.22 13.62 11.57
C ARG A 78 19.36 12.43 10.64
N SER A 79 18.27 11.73 10.44
CA SER A 79 18.20 10.67 9.44
C SER A 79 17.06 10.91 8.46
N ARG A 80 17.25 10.50 7.21
CA ARG A 80 16.22 10.49 6.18
C ARG A 80 16.21 9.14 5.50
N ALA A 81 15.02 8.56 5.39
CA ALA A 81 14.83 7.30 4.67
C ALA A 81 13.76 7.51 3.60
N ALA A 82 14.00 6.97 2.43
CA ALA A 82 13.02 6.92 1.35
C ALA A 82 13.05 5.54 0.73
N GLU A 83 11.89 4.91 0.61
CA GLU A 83 11.74 3.61 -0.03
C GLU A 83 10.62 3.66 -1.07
N ARG A 84 10.89 3.04 -2.22
CA ARG A 84 9.94 2.94 -3.32
C ARG A 84 9.80 1.49 -3.76
N VAL A 85 8.57 1.03 -3.85
CA VAL A 85 8.25 -0.29 -4.40
C VAL A 85 7.30 -0.11 -5.57
N ASP A 86 7.72 -0.57 -6.74
CA ASP A 86 6.93 -0.55 -7.98
C ASP A 86 6.52 -1.98 -8.35
N GLN A 87 5.22 -2.21 -8.59
CA GLN A 87 4.68 -3.48 -9.05
C GLN A 87 3.80 -3.28 -10.27
N ARG A 88 3.82 -4.26 -11.19
CA ARG A 88 3.04 -4.19 -12.45
C ARG A 88 2.35 -5.51 -12.72
N VAL A 89 1.09 -5.42 -13.18
CA VAL A 89 0.32 -6.58 -13.65
C VAL A 89 -0.40 -6.24 -14.94
N GLN A 90 -0.50 -7.23 -15.83
CA GLN A 90 -1.29 -7.10 -17.05
C GLN A 90 -2.66 -7.75 -16.86
N VAL A 91 -3.70 -7.08 -17.35
CA VAL A 91 -5.09 -7.52 -17.22
C VAL A 91 -5.91 -7.09 -18.43
N LEU A 92 -6.97 -7.81 -18.73
CA LEU A 92 -7.99 -7.38 -19.70
C LEU A 92 -8.94 -6.39 -19.02
N GLU A 93 -9.46 -5.45 -19.81
CA GLU A 93 -10.52 -4.55 -19.38
C GLU A 93 -11.72 -5.34 -18.82
N GLY A 94 -12.18 -4.97 -17.61
CA GLY A 94 -13.22 -5.68 -16.88
C GLY A 94 -12.79 -6.99 -16.21
N GLY A 95 -11.55 -7.44 -16.45
CA GLY A 95 -10.99 -8.62 -15.80
C GLY A 95 -10.44 -8.28 -14.41
N ARG A 96 -10.27 -9.31 -13.58
CA ARG A 96 -9.65 -9.20 -12.25
C ARG A 96 -8.22 -9.69 -12.33
N ALA A 97 -7.29 -8.94 -11.75
CA ALA A 97 -5.90 -9.35 -11.61
C ALA A 97 -5.41 -9.13 -10.18
N MET A 98 -4.47 -9.97 -9.77
CA MET A 98 -3.80 -9.86 -8.48
C MET A 98 -2.30 -10.12 -8.68
N ILE A 99 -1.48 -9.35 -8.00
CA ILE A 99 -0.05 -9.59 -7.83
C ILE A 99 0.29 -9.45 -6.36
N ALA A 100 1.08 -10.37 -5.84
CA ALA A 100 1.63 -10.30 -4.50
C ALA A 100 3.05 -10.86 -4.50
N THR A 101 3.95 -10.16 -3.83
CA THR A 101 5.33 -10.60 -3.57
C THR A 101 5.58 -10.50 -2.08
N GLY A 102 6.35 -11.42 -1.53
CA GLY A 102 6.59 -11.41 -0.10
C GLY A 102 7.62 -12.42 0.33
N GLN A 103 7.85 -12.45 1.63
CA GLN A 103 8.71 -13.43 2.29
C GLN A 103 8.06 -13.95 3.56
N THR A 104 8.24 -15.22 3.79
CA THR A 104 7.85 -15.89 5.04
C THR A 104 9.07 -15.98 5.92
N ARG A 105 8.97 -15.53 7.17
CA ARG A 105 10.08 -15.61 8.11
C ARG A 105 9.66 -16.18 9.46
N PRO A 106 10.48 -17.06 10.08
CA PRO A 106 10.25 -17.52 11.44
C PRO A 106 10.62 -16.43 12.44
N VAL A 107 9.74 -16.18 13.40
CA VAL A 107 9.96 -15.26 14.52
C VAL A 107 9.90 -16.05 15.81
N GLN A 108 10.93 -15.95 16.64
CA GLN A 108 10.94 -16.57 17.95
C GLN A 108 10.13 -15.72 18.93
N HIS A 109 9.10 -16.30 19.49
CA HIS A 109 8.31 -15.71 20.57
C HIS A 109 8.71 -16.38 21.88
N THR A 110 9.17 -15.57 22.83
CA THR A 110 9.54 -16.06 24.17
C THR A 110 8.50 -15.57 25.16
N GLU A 111 7.82 -16.50 25.78
CA GLU A 111 6.85 -16.25 26.85
C GLU A 111 7.45 -16.69 28.18
N ILE A 112 7.39 -15.82 29.19
CA ILE A 112 7.85 -16.10 30.53
C ILE A 112 6.59 -16.31 31.39
N LEU A 113 6.36 -17.53 31.81
CA LEU A 113 5.24 -17.94 32.65
C LEU A 113 5.74 -18.23 34.08
N GLY A 114 5.03 -17.73 35.09
CA GLY A 114 5.29 -18.02 36.49
C GLY A 114 5.64 -16.78 37.33
N ASN A 115 5.66 -16.99 38.65
CA ASN A 115 6.00 -15.95 39.64
C ASN A 115 7.53 -15.80 39.78
N PRO A 116 8.02 -14.69 40.34
CA PRO A 116 9.44 -14.54 40.68
C PRO A 116 9.95 -15.74 41.48
N GLY A 117 10.90 -16.48 40.91
CA GLY A 117 11.47 -17.69 41.54
C GLY A 117 11.02 -19.02 40.93
N THR A 118 9.92 -19.05 40.12
CA THR A 118 9.44 -20.26 39.44
C THR A 118 9.12 -19.98 37.96
N GLN A 119 9.94 -19.18 37.30
CA GLN A 119 9.74 -18.80 35.92
C GLN A 119 10.08 -19.92 34.95
N VAL A 120 9.14 -20.27 34.07
CA VAL A 120 9.35 -21.19 32.94
C VAL A 120 9.42 -20.37 31.66
N ARG A 121 10.51 -20.52 30.92
CA ARG A 121 10.64 -19.93 29.56
C ARG A 121 10.05 -20.90 28.54
N ARG A 122 9.03 -20.43 27.82
CA ARG A 122 8.46 -21.10 26.67
C ARG A 122 8.92 -20.37 25.41
N GLN A 123 9.63 -21.08 24.54
CA GLN A 123 9.97 -20.59 23.20
C GLN A 123 9.04 -21.21 22.16
N THR A 124 8.37 -20.37 21.40
CA THR A 124 7.52 -20.78 20.29
C THR A 124 8.00 -20.08 19.02
N VAL A 125 8.10 -20.81 17.92
CA VAL A 125 8.39 -20.21 16.61
C VAL A 125 7.06 -19.93 15.92
N ILE A 126 6.82 -18.67 15.61
CA ILE A 126 5.66 -18.21 14.84
C ILE A 126 6.15 -17.87 13.44
N VAL A 127 5.48 -18.45 12.44
CA VAL A 127 5.75 -18.12 11.04
C VAL A 127 4.97 -16.87 10.66
N GLN A 128 5.67 -15.87 10.16
CA GLN A 128 5.10 -14.58 9.80
C GLN A 128 5.27 -14.33 8.30
N ASP A 129 4.15 -14.12 7.61
CA ASP A 129 4.13 -13.74 6.21
C ASP A 129 4.11 -12.22 6.07
N ILE A 130 5.02 -11.71 5.27
CA ILE A 130 5.13 -10.29 4.94
C ILE A 130 4.95 -10.17 3.44
N ALA A 131 3.81 -9.63 3.01
CA ALA A 131 3.45 -9.53 1.60
C ALA A 131 3.15 -8.10 1.18
N THR A 132 3.54 -7.77 -0.04
CA THR A 132 3.21 -6.51 -0.72
C THR A 132 2.57 -6.84 -2.05
N GLY A 133 1.42 -6.23 -2.36
CA GLY A 133 0.71 -6.51 -3.59
C GLY A 133 -0.58 -5.73 -3.72
N TYR A 134 -1.34 -6.05 -4.74
CA TYR A 134 -2.67 -5.47 -4.96
C TYR A 134 -3.56 -6.38 -5.79
N GLU A 135 -4.85 -6.24 -5.58
CA GLU A 135 -5.90 -6.76 -6.43
C GLU A 135 -6.58 -5.60 -7.16
N VAL A 136 -6.98 -5.81 -8.43
CA VAL A 136 -7.51 -4.72 -9.24
C VAL A 136 -8.48 -5.21 -10.30
N VAL A 137 -9.53 -4.41 -10.55
CA VAL A 137 -10.49 -4.56 -11.66
C VAL A 137 -10.56 -3.23 -12.41
N PRO A 138 -9.96 -3.11 -13.60
CA PRO A 138 -10.01 -1.90 -14.41
C PRO A 138 -11.21 -1.88 -15.32
N ARG A 139 -11.81 -0.72 -15.50
CA ARG A 139 -12.82 -0.41 -16.52
C ARG A 139 -12.44 0.89 -17.22
N LEU A 140 -12.69 0.97 -18.52
CA LEU A 140 -12.40 2.14 -19.33
C LEU A 140 -13.68 2.81 -19.84
N SER A 141 -13.66 4.13 -19.85
CA SER A 141 -14.65 4.94 -20.54
C SER A 141 -13.93 6.04 -21.32
N GLY A 142 -13.76 5.84 -22.62
CA GLY A 142 -12.93 6.71 -23.44
C GLY A 142 -11.46 6.69 -23.00
N ASN A 143 -10.95 7.81 -22.52
CA ASN A 143 -9.58 7.96 -21.98
C ASN A 143 -9.54 7.97 -20.45
N THR A 144 -10.68 7.73 -19.80
CA THR A 144 -10.78 7.67 -18.34
C THR A 144 -10.78 6.23 -17.88
N VAL A 145 -9.97 5.93 -16.88
CA VAL A 145 -9.88 4.64 -16.22
C VAL A 145 -10.65 4.72 -14.91
N PHE A 146 -11.47 3.71 -14.65
CA PHE A 146 -12.09 3.45 -13.36
C PHE A 146 -11.48 2.18 -12.80
N LEU A 147 -10.97 2.24 -11.57
CA LEU A 147 -10.31 1.14 -10.89
C LEU A 147 -11.02 0.82 -9.59
N GLU A 148 -11.41 -0.44 -9.43
CA GLU A 148 -11.62 -1.01 -8.10
C GLU A 148 -10.28 -1.63 -7.70
N ILE A 149 -9.62 -1.13 -6.65
CA ILE A 149 -8.26 -1.54 -6.30
C ILE A 149 -8.07 -1.65 -4.79
N ALA A 150 -7.37 -2.71 -4.38
CA ALA A 150 -7.03 -2.99 -2.99
C ALA A 150 -5.51 -3.23 -2.85
N PRO A 151 -4.68 -2.18 -2.82
CA PRO A 151 -3.26 -2.30 -2.55
C PRO A 151 -2.98 -2.58 -1.07
N GLN A 152 -1.96 -3.41 -0.82
CA GLN A 152 -1.43 -3.69 0.50
C GLN A 152 0.08 -3.77 0.47
N ARG A 153 0.72 -3.20 1.48
CA ARG A 153 2.17 -3.33 1.71
C ARG A 153 2.41 -3.69 3.15
N GLN A 154 3.26 -4.68 3.35
CA GLN A 154 3.76 -5.07 4.66
C GLN A 154 5.28 -5.00 4.64
N ALA A 155 5.87 -4.54 5.73
CA ALA A 155 7.29 -4.49 5.95
C ALA A 155 7.61 -4.95 7.38
N PRO A 156 8.82 -5.45 7.66
CA PRO A 156 9.27 -5.69 9.02
C PRO A 156 9.24 -4.38 9.82
N GLY A 157 8.66 -4.41 11.00
CA GLY A 157 8.71 -3.28 11.92
C GLY A 157 10.08 -3.14 12.61
N THR A 158 10.27 -2.03 13.30
CA THR A 158 11.51 -1.71 14.05
C THR A 158 11.72 -2.62 15.25
N ILE A 159 10.64 -3.16 15.82
CA ILE A 159 10.72 -4.11 16.94
C ILE A 159 10.76 -5.53 16.35
N PRO A 160 11.69 -6.40 16.78
CA PRO A 160 11.74 -7.78 16.32
C PRO A 160 10.37 -8.48 16.45
N GLY A 161 9.89 -9.06 15.34
CA GLY A 161 8.59 -9.74 15.29
C GLY A 161 7.38 -8.84 15.03
N SER A 162 7.55 -7.54 14.94
CA SER A 162 6.48 -6.64 14.50
C SER A 162 6.41 -6.52 12.98
N VAL A 163 5.22 -6.24 12.47
CA VAL A 163 4.97 -5.92 11.06
C VAL A 163 4.33 -4.55 11.00
N GLN A 164 4.83 -3.74 10.10
CA GLN A 164 4.25 -2.48 9.70
C GLN A 164 3.51 -2.67 8.40
N GLY A 165 2.25 -2.25 8.34
CA GLY A 165 1.42 -2.45 7.16
C GLY A 165 0.73 -1.16 6.73
N THR A 166 0.56 -1.01 5.42
CA THR A 166 -0.28 0.02 4.80
C THR A 166 -1.20 -0.69 3.82
N SER A 167 -2.50 -0.45 3.93
CA SER A 167 -3.49 -0.99 3.01
C SER A 167 -4.56 0.05 2.72
N ALA A 168 -5.14 -0.04 1.53
CA ALA A 168 -6.28 0.75 1.12
C ALA A 168 -7.22 -0.15 0.30
N ALA A 169 -8.51 0.17 0.27
CA ALA A 169 -9.47 -0.41 -0.65
C ALA A 169 -10.35 0.72 -1.14
N THR A 170 -10.33 0.97 -2.44
CA THR A 170 -10.98 2.15 -3.00
C THR A 170 -11.40 1.95 -4.44
N THR A 171 -12.36 2.77 -4.87
CA THR A 171 -12.65 2.98 -6.28
C THR A 171 -12.11 4.34 -6.66
N ALA A 172 -11.21 4.36 -7.63
CA ALA A 172 -10.56 5.58 -8.09
C ALA A 172 -10.72 5.74 -9.60
N SER A 173 -10.59 6.96 -10.07
CA SER A 173 -10.58 7.26 -11.50
C SER A 173 -9.43 8.20 -11.86
N GLY A 174 -8.87 8.01 -13.06
CA GLY A 174 -7.77 8.80 -13.56
C GLY A 174 -7.69 8.76 -15.07
N ARG A 175 -6.72 9.45 -15.66
CA ARG A 175 -6.46 9.40 -17.09
C ARG A 175 -5.57 8.23 -17.45
N LEU A 176 -5.83 7.62 -18.59
CA LEU A 176 -4.97 6.58 -19.16
C LEU A 176 -3.57 7.15 -19.42
N GLY A 177 -2.53 6.44 -18.98
CA GLY A 177 -1.12 6.84 -19.13
C GLY A 177 -0.58 7.80 -18.07
N GLU A 178 -1.43 8.35 -17.19
CA GLU A 178 -1.01 9.29 -16.15
C GLU A 178 -0.96 8.63 -14.77
N TRP A 179 -0.03 9.08 -13.91
CA TRP A 179 0.01 8.70 -12.50
C TRP A 179 -1.00 9.52 -11.72
N PHE A 180 -1.80 8.87 -10.90
CA PHE A 180 -2.69 9.52 -9.94
C PHE A 180 -2.59 8.86 -8.56
N GLU A 181 -2.80 9.66 -7.52
CA GLU A 181 -2.71 9.21 -6.14
C GLU A 181 -4.00 8.47 -5.75
N LEU A 182 -3.86 7.29 -5.14
CA LEU A 182 -4.96 6.53 -4.58
C LEU A 182 -5.22 6.88 -3.12
N ALA A 183 -4.14 6.96 -2.36
CA ALA A 183 -4.19 7.22 -0.93
C ALA A 183 -2.87 7.80 -0.45
N GLY A 184 -2.95 8.66 0.56
CA GLY A 184 -1.79 9.22 1.23
C GLY A 184 -2.03 9.34 2.72
N ILE A 185 -1.00 9.01 3.52
CA ILE A 185 -0.97 9.19 4.97
C ILE A 185 0.27 10.02 5.29
N ALA A 186 0.09 11.08 6.06
CA ALA A 186 1.18 11.87 6.61
C ALA A 186 1.05 11.90 8.13
N GLU A 187 2.07 11.46 8.82
CA GLU A 187 2.13 11.46 10.28
C GLU A 187 3.33 12.28 10.74
N SER A 188 3.11 13.16 11.71
CA SER A 188 4.17 13.91 12.36
C SER A 188 4.06 13.74 13.88
N ARG A 189 5.19 13.43 14.51
CA ARG A 189 5.29 13.31 15.96
C ARG A 189 6.39 14.22 16.47
N SER A 190 6.08 14.99 17.52
CA SER A 190 7.08 15.76 18.28
C SER A 190 7.03 15.36 19.74
N ARG A 191 8.20 15.15 20.33
CA ARG A 191 8.37 14.90 21.76
C ARG A 191 9.43 15.84 22.29
N ASP A 192 9.04 16.65 23.27
CA ASP A 192 9.95 17.56 23.98
C ASP A 192 9.99 17.17 25.45
N GLU A 193 11.17 16.83 25.97
CA GLU A 193 11.39 16.56 27.37
C GLU A 193 12.35 17.63 27.92
N ARG A 194 11.94 18.33 28.96
CA ARG A 194 12.71 19.39 29.59
C ARG A 194 12.91 19.08 31.06
N GLY A 195 14.16 19.00 31.49
CA GLY A 195 14.57 18.92 32.87
C GLY A 195 15.50 20.09 33.25
N LEU A 196 15.76 20.30 34.53
CA LEU A 196 16.60 21.40 35.03
C LEU A 196 18.05 21.36 34.52
N LEU A 197 18.56 20.16 34.19
CA LEU A 197 19.96 19.94 33.78
C LEU A 197 20.09 19.21 32.43
N ALA A 198 18.98 18.79 31.84
CA ALA A 198 18.98 18.10 30.56
C ALA A 198 17.67 18.34 29.81
N GLY A 199 17.73 18.42 28.51
CA GLY A 199 16.59 18.53 27.63
C GLY A 199 16.83 17.75 26.36
N SER A 200 15.76 17.11 25.84
CA SER A 200 15.80 16.45 24.55
C SER A 200 14.55 16.81 23.73
N SER A 201 14.74 16.99 22.45
CA SER A 201 13.63 17.10 21.51
C SER A 201 13.79 16.07 20.40
N ALA A 202 12.70 15.40 20.07
CA ALA A 202 12.65 14.46 18.97
C ALA A 202 11.46 14.83 18.06
N ARG A 203 11.73 14.88 16.76
CA ARG A 203 10.72 15.08 15.72
C ARG A 203 10.85 13.95 14.72
N SER A 204 9.74 13.28 14.43
CA SER A 204 9.66 12.35 13.34
C SER A 204 8.51 12.73 12.42
N SER A 205 8.74 12.66 11.12
CA SER A 205 7.69 12.77 10.14
C SER A 205 7.77 11.59 9.19
N GLU A 206 6.63 11.01 8.92
CA GLU A 206 6.48 9.88 8.02
C GLU A 206 5.36 10.16 7.03
N SER A 207 5.63 9.92 5.75
CA SER A 207 4.61 10.02 4.72
C SER A 207 4.61 8.74 3.88
N ARG A 208 3.44 8.20 3.64
CA ARG A 208 3.21 7.04 2.78
C ARG A 208 2.18 7.40 1.74
N ARG A 209 2.50 7.17 0.46
CA ARG A 209 1.61 7.45 -0.67
C ARG A 209 1.53 6.26 -1.58
N ILE A 210 0.35 6.03 -2.12
CA ILE A 210 0.08 4.97 -3.07
C ILE A 210 -0.38 5.63 -4.37
N TRP A 211 0.38 5.36 -5.43
CA TRP A 211 0.13 5.88 -6.77
C TRP A 211 -0.22 4.74 -7.71
N VAL A 212 -1.05 5.03 -8.70
CA VAL A 212 -1.38 4.10 -9.76
C VAL A 212 -1.28 4.76 -11.12
N ARG A 213 -0.90 3.95 -12.11
CA ARG A 213 -0.94 4.29 -13.53
C ARG A 213 -1.46 3.10 -14.31
N VAL A 214 -2.29 3.39 -15.30
CA VAL A 214 -2.81 2.39 -16.23
C VAL A 214 -2.41 2.76 -17.64
N ASP A 215 -1.73 1.84 -18.31
CA ASP A 215 -1.28 1.97 -19.68
C ASP A 215 -2.00 0.94 -20.56
N GLU A 216 -2.39 1.32 -21.77
CA GLU A 216 -2.93 0.39 -22.76
C GLU A 216 -1.78 -0.26 -23.54
N VAL A 217 -1.80 -1.58 -23.61
CA VAL A 217 -0.87 -2.35 -24.44
C VAL A 217 -1.45 -2.43 -25.84
N ARG A 218 -0.86 -1.69 -26.77
CA ARG A 218 -1.18 -1.83 -28.18
C ARG A 218 -0.57 -3.14 -28.72
N PRO A 219 -1.29 -3.86 -29.57
CA PRO A 219 -0.80 -5.09 -30.21
C PRO A 219 0.42 -4.83 -31.11
#